data_855ba281fc6fe7f75bd0f815a6f6acfa
#
_entry.id   855ba281fc6fe7f75bd0f815a6f6acfa
#
_cell.length_a   1.000
_cell.length_b   1.000
_cell.length_c   1.000
_cell.angle_alpha   90.00
_cell.angle_beta   90.00
_cell.angle_gamma   90.00
#
_symmetry.space_group_name_H-M   'P 1'
#
loop_
_entity.id
_entity.type
_entity.pdbx_description
1 polymer ?
#
loop_
_entity_poly.entity_id
_entity_poly.type
_entity_poly.pdbx_seq_one_letter_code
_entity_poly.pdbx_strand_id
1 'polypeptide(L)'
;MAPGLFQLLGQRGAALNGMKEINTSEVERLFTTAPFIRELGLRLVSIAPGECHSALTLEARHQQQDGFVHAGVQGAVADHTAGAAAASLVSETEAILGAEFKINLLRAARGIELRCVSRVLKPGRTLIVAESEIYCGDEAGERMVSKAMVTLAVVPKRPG
;
A
#
# COMPACT_ATOMS: atom_id res chain seq x y z
N MET A 1 15.01 -1.91 -28.59
CA MET A 1 14.10 -1.21 -27.66
C MET A 1 13.18 -2.27 -27.03
N ALA A 2 13.43 -2.63 -25.79
CA ALA A 2 12.56 -3.56 -25.05
C ALA A 2 11.31 -2.80 -24.59
N PRO A 3 10.09 -3.37 -24.69
CA PRO A 3 8.90 -2.72 -24.20
C PRO A 3 8.95 -2.64 -22.67
N GLY A 4 8.66 -1.46 -22.14
CA GLY A 4 8.73 -1.18 -20.72
C GLY A 4 7.75 -2.06 -19.92
N LEU A 5 8.11 -2.34 -18.67
CA LEU A 5 7.43 -3.19 -17.69
C LEU A 5 5.91 -2.86 -17.50
N PHE A 6 5.46 -1.72 -17.95
CA PHE A 6 4.05 -1.29 -17.94
C PHE A 6 3.12 -2.12 -18.83
N GLN A 7 3.65 -2.84 -19.83
CA GLN A 7 2.82 -3.62 -20.76
C GLN A 7 2.56 -5.08 -20.33
N LEU A 8 3.29 -5.58 -19.34
CA LEU A 8 3.17 -6.98 -18.86
C LEU A 8 2.19 -7.17 -17.68
N LEU A 9 1.68 -6.11 -17.08
CA LEU A 9 0.72 -6.18 -15.96
C LEU A 9 -0.76 -6.18 -16.42
N GLY A 10 -1.02 -6.06 -17.73
CA GLY A 10 -2.37 -5.96 -18.30
C GLY A 10 -3.14 -7.28 -18.48
N GLN A 11 -2.61 -8.45 -18.13
CA GLN A 11 -3.23 -9.73 -18.52
C GLN A 11 -3.44 -10.75 -17.37
N ARG A 12 -3.77 -10.32 -16.17
CA ARG A 12 -4.35 -11.21 -15.16
C ARG A 12 -5.67 -10.68 -14.60
N GLY A 13 -6.56 -10.25 -15.47
CA GLY A 13 -7.96 -9.99 -15.16
C GLY A 13 -8.79 -11.28 -15.25
N ALA A 14 -8.66 -12.18 -14.26
CA ALA A 14 -9.61 -13.28 -14.14
C ALA A 14 -10.81 -12.83 -13.30
N ALA A 15 -11.93 -12.58 -13.98
CA ALA A 15 -13.33 -12.65 -13.55
C ALA A 15 -13.62 -12.41 -12.05
N LEU A 16 -13.82 -11.15 -11.68
CA LEU A 16 -14.62 -10.76 -10.52
C LEU A 16 -15.98 -10.25 -11.02
N ASN A 17 -16.81 -11.17 -11.50
CA ASN A 17 -18.20 -10.91 -11.85
C ASN A 17 -18.99 -10.57 -10.59
N GLY A 18 -19.46 -9.32 -10.47
CA GLY A 18 -20.32 -8.85 -9.39
C GLY A 18 -19.70 -7.81 -8.43
N MET A 19 -18.54 -7.24 -8.73
CA MET A 19 -17.93 -6.21 -7.88
C MET A 19 -18.63 -4.86 -8.06
N LYS A 20 -19.10 -4.29 -6.93
CA LYS A 20 -19.51 -2.90 -6.81
C LYS A 20 -18.44 -1.98 -7.40
N GLU A 21 -18.88 -0.89 -8.04
CA GLU A 21 -17.95 0.18 -8.43
C GLU A 21 -17.09 0.58 -7.22
N ILE A 22 -15.78 0.63 -7.45
CA ILE A 22 -14.85 1.05 -6.41
C ILE A 22 -15.11 2.51 -6.12
N ASN A 23 -15.33 2.84 -4.87
CA ASN A 23 -15.34 4.23 -4.45
C ASN A 23 -13.89 4.74 -4.38
N THR A 24 -13.30 5.02 -5.54
CA THR A 24 -11.93 5.53 -5.65
C THR A 24 -11.75 6.84 -4.89
N SER A 25 -12.79 7.66 -4.83
CA SER A 25 -12.76 8.95 -4.12
C SER A 25 -12.57 8.75 -2.61
N GLU A 26 -13.15 7.72 -2.01
CA GLU A 26 -12.95 7.41 -0.59
C GLU A 26 -11.52 6.95 -0.31
N VAL A 27 -10.94 6.12 -1.18
CA VAL A 27 -9.54 5.69 -1.04
C VAL A 27 -8.59 6.88 -1.17
N GLU A 28 -8.80 7.73 -2.17
CA GLU A 28 -8.02 8.98 -2.33
C GLU A 28 -8.14 9.87 -1.09
N ARG A 29 -9.34 10.00 -0.54
CA ARG A 29 -9.58 10.74 0.70
C ARG A 29 -8.75 10.20 1.86
N LEU A 30 -8.68 8.88 2.04
CA LEU A 30 -7.87 8.25 3.10
C LEU A 30 -6.39 8.67 3.00
N PHE A 31 -5.81 8.66 1.81
CA PHE A 31 -4.43 9.10 1.61
C PHE A 31 -4.23 10.61 1.88
N THR A 32 -5.20 11.43 1.53
CA THR A 32 -5.06 12.89 1.62
C THR A 32 -5.44 13.47 2.97
N THR A 33 -6.22 12.76 3.80
CA THR A 33 -6.73 13.30 5.08
C THR A 33 -6.10 12.70 6.32
N ALA A 34 -5.40 11.57 6.24
CA ALA A 34 -4.70 10.97 7.38
C ALA A 34 -3.48 11.84 7.76
N PRO A 35 -3.47 12.51 8.94
CA PRO A 35 -2.43 13.50 9.27
C PRO A 35 -1.03 12.89 9.23
N PHE A 36 -0.84 11.72 9.83
CA PHE A 36 0.46 11.02 9.84
C PHE A 36 0.97 10.70 8.43
N ILE A 37 0.09 10.26 7.54
CA ILE A 37 0.45 9.91 6.16
C ILE A 37 0.82 11.14 5.34
N ARG A 38 0.11 12.27 5.59
CA ARG A 38 0.45 13.56 4.99
C ARG A 38 1.83 14.06 5.44
N GLU A 39 2.11 14.00 6.76
CA GLU A 39 3.42 14.36 7.31
C GLU A 39 4.53 13.45 6.79
N LEU A 40 4.23 12.16 6.60
CA LEU A 40 5.17 11.22 5.98
C LEU A 40 5.43 11.59 4.51
N GLY A 41 4.46 12.16 3.81
CA GLY A 41 4.55 12.49 2.39
C GLY A 41 4.23 11.31 1.46
N LEU A 42 3.53 10.28 1.98
CA LEU A 42 3.10 9.15 1.19
C LEU A 42 1.99 9.57 0.23
N ARG A 43 2.13 9.23 -1.05
CA ARG A 43 1.16 9.55 -2.09
C ARG A 43 0.57 8.30 -2.73
N LEU A 44 -0.70 8.36 -3.08
CA LEU A 44 -1.38 7.35 -3.89
C LEU A 44 -0.84 7.43 -5.32
N VAL A 45 -0.52 6.28 -5.91
CA VAL A 45 -0.12 6.16 -7.32
C VAL A 45 -1.26 5.59 -8.15
N SER A 46 -1.86 4.49 -7.69
CA SER A 46 -3.02 3.87 -8.35
C SER A 46 -3.79 2.98 -7.40
N ILE A 47 -5.06 2.77 -7.73
CA ILE A 47 -5.97 1.89 -7.00
C ILE A 47 -6.78 1.05 -7.99
N ALA A 48 -6.94 -0.22 -7.66
CA ALA A 48 -7.84 -1.15 -8.32
C ALA A 48 -8.51 -2.05 -7.26
N PRO A 49 -9.54 -2.84 -7.58
CA PRO A 49 -10.15 -3.74 -6.60
C PRO A 49 -9.14 -4.66 -5.94
N GLY A 50 -8.91 -4.48 -4.64
CA GLY A 50 -7.98 -5.29 -3.86
C GLY A 50 -6.50 -5.03 -4.16
N GLU A 51 -6.14 -3.99 -4.91
CA GLU A 51 -4.76 -3.62 -5.19
C GLU A 51 -4.57 -2.11 -5.07
N CYS A 52 -3.50 -1.70 -4.37
CA CYS A 52 -3.13 -0.30 -4.19
C CYS A 52 -1.63 -0.13 -4.40
N HIS A 53 -1.25 0.91 -5.13
CA HIS A 53 0.13 1.34 -5.30
C HIS A 53 0.33 2.71 -4.66
N SER A 54 1.40 2.85 -3.89
CA SER A 54 1.80 4.12 -3.29
C SER A 54 3.28 4.39 -3.50
N ALA A 55 3.68 5.64 -3.34
CA ALA A 55 5.07 6.04 -3.45
C ALA A 55 5.41 7.14 -2.42
N LEU A 56 6.66 7.13 -1.97
CA LEU A 56 7.22 8.08 -1.02
C LEU A 56 8.57 8.56 -1.53
N THR A 57 8.68 9.84 -1.85
CA THR A 57 9.97 10.48 -2.12
C THR A 57 10.77 10.55 -0.83
N LEU A 58 11.99 10.03 -0.84
CA LEU A 58 12.81 9.92 0.36
C LEU A 58 13.51 11.23 0.71
N GLU A 59 13.45 11.58 1.99
CA GLU A 59 14.09 12.73 2.60
C GLU A 59 14.86 12.29 3.84
N ALA A 60 15.72 13.16 4.39
CA ALA A 60 16.51 12.87 5.59
C ALA A 60 15.65 12.45 6.79
N ARG A 61 14.45 13.02 6.96
CA ARG A 61 13.50 12.67 8.04
C ARG A 61 12.98 11.23 7.97
N HIS A 62 13.11 10.55 6.84
CA HIS A 62 12.71 9.16 6.66
C HIS A 62 13.81 8.16 7.00
N GLN A 63 15.01 8.66 7.29
CA GLN A 63 16.19 7.84 7.52
C GLN A 63 16.43 7.58 9.02
N GLN A 64 17.07 6.47 9.30
CA GLN A 64 17.69 6.22 10.60
C GLN A 64 19.12 6.82 10.63
N GLN A 65 19.82 6.70 11.75
CA GLN A 65 21.11 7.35 12.02
C GLN A 65 22.22 7.02 11.01
N ASP A 66 22.14 5.91 10.28
CA ASP A 66 23.16 5.46 9.32
C ASP A 66 22.77 5.73 7.84
N GLY A 67 21.72 6.54 7.62
CA GLY A 67 21.29 6.96 6.30
C GLY A 67 20.47 5.94 5.51
N PHE A 68 19.97 4.89 6.15
CA PHE A 68 19.01 3.97 5.57
C PHE A 68 17.59 4.36 5.94
N VAL A 69 16.62 4.01 5.11
CA VAL A 69 15.21 4.24 5.42
C VAL A 69 14.82 3.50 6.70
N HIS A 70 14.26 4.24 7.66
CA HIS A 70 13.84 3.69 8.95
C HIS A 70 12.79 2.59 8.78
N ALA A 71 12.89 1.51 9.57
CA ALA A 71 11.94 0.39 9.52
C ALA A 71 10.49 0.83 9.78
N GLY A 72 10.29 1.82 10.67
CA GLY A 72 8.97 2.39 10.95
C GLY A 72 8.33 3.07 9.73
N VAL A 73 9.13 3.72 8.88
CA VAL A 73 8.66 4.30 7.61
C VAL A 73 8.17 3.19 6.68
N GLN A 74 8.97 2.12 6.53
CA GLN A 74 8.59 0.99 5.68
C GLN A 74 7.32 0.29 6.22
N GLY A 75 7.20 0.13 7.55
CA GLY A 75 6.01 -0.41 8.19
C GLY A 75 4.76 0.44 7.93
N ALA A 76 4.86 1.76 8.10
CA ALA A 76 3.75 2.68 7.84
C ALA A 76 3.30 2.67 6.37
N VAL A 77 4.25 2.64 5.44
CA VAL A 77 3.99 2.54 4.00
C VAL A 77 3.26 1.23 3.67
N ALA A 78 3.74 0.09 4.23
CA ALA A 78 3.14 -1.22 4.02
C ALA A 78 1.71 -1.30 4.55
N ASP A 79 1.49 -0.88 5.80
CA ASP A 79 0.19 -0.95 6.48
C ASP A 79 -0.85 -0.06 5.79
N HIS A 80 -0.51 1.20 5.55
CA HIS A 80 -1.45 2.15 4.95
C HIS A 80 -1.84 1.76 3.51
N THR A 81 -0.88 1.29 2.72
CA THR A 81 -1.16 0.85 1.34
C THR A 81 -2.02 -0.41 1.31
N ALA A 82 -1.79 -1.36 2.24
CA ALA A 82 -2.65 -2.54 2.40
C ALA A 82 -4.06 -2.17 2.87
N GLY A 83 -4.16 -1.20 3.80
CA GLY A 83 -5.44 -0.65 4.25
C GLY A 83 -6.26 -0.07 3.11
N ALA A 84 -5.63 0.68 2.22
CA ALA A 84 -6.28 1.24 1.03
C ALA A 84 -6.71 0.16 0.02
N ALA A 85 -5.85 -0.86 -0.21
CA ALA A 85 -6.21 -2.00 -1.06
C ALA A 85 -7.45 -2.73 -0.51
N ALA A 86 -7.52 -2.95 0.81
CA ALA A 86 -8.67 -3.58 1.45
C ALA A 86 -9.93 -2.69 1.43
N ALA A 87 -9.76 -1.37 1.63
CA ALA A 87 -10.86 -0.41 1.61
C ALA A 87 -11.58 -0.35 0.25
N SER A 88 -10.88 -0.67 -0.83
CA SER A 88 -11.48 -0.75 -2.18
C SER A 88 -12.49 -1.90 -2.33
N LEU A 89 -12.51 -2.86 -1.40
CA LEU A 89 -13.36 -4.06 -1.46
C LEU A 89 -14.56 -4.02 -0.50
N VAL A 90 -14.62 -3.02 0.40
CA VAL A 90 -15.69 -2.92 1.40
C VAL A 90 -16.73 -1.88 1.02
N SER A 91 -17.89 -1.91 1.67
CA SER A 91 -18.98 -0.98 1.41
C SER A 91 -18.71 0.40 2.02
N GLU A 92 -19.47 1.42 1.61
CA GLU A 92 -19.39 2.77 2.15
C GLU A 92 -19.75 2.87 3.65
N THR A 93 -20.48 1.88 4.17
CA THR A 93 -20.86 1.78 5.58
C THR A 93 -19.82 1.08 6.44
N GLU A 94 -18.76 0.59 5.83
CA GLU A 94 -17.68 -0.14 6.48
C GLU A 94 -16.37 0.66 6.44
N ALA A 95 -15.53 0.42 7.44
CA ALA A 95 -14.18 0.96 7.54
C ALA A 95 -13.18 -0.16 7.75
N ILE A 96 -11.93 0.09 7.36
CA ILE A 96 -10.81 -0.82 7.54
C ILE A 96 -9.93 -0.31 8.67
N LEU A 97 -9.59 -1.20 9.60
CA LEU A 97 -8.63 -0.94 10.67
C LEU A 97 -7.52 -2.00 10.66
N GLY A 98 -6.27 -1.57 10.78
CA GLY A 98 -5.14 -2.47 10.97
C GLY A 98 -5.30 -3.26 12.27
N ALA A 99 -5.28 -4.59 12.20
CA ALA A 99 -5.31 -5.48 13.36
C ALA A 99 -3.91 -5.99 13.71
N GLU A 100 -3.12 -6.31 12.69
CA GLU A 100 -1.77 -6.83 12.83
C GLU A 100 -1.00 -6.64 11.53
N PHE A 101 0.30 -6.40 11.62
CA PHE A 101 1.18 -6.64 10.49
C PHE A 101 2.52 -7.22 10.93
N LYS A 102 3.10 -8.04 10.06
CA LYS A 102 4.46 -8.53 10.16
C LYS A 102 5.23 -8.08 8.94
N ILE A 103 6.38 -7.45 9.14
CA ILE A 103 7.28 -7.03 8.06
C ILE A 103 8.61 -7.76 8.14
N ASN A 104 9.13 -8.19 6.99
CA ASN A 104 10.47 -8.69 6.83
C ASN A 104 11.30 -7.63 6.09
N LEU A 105 12.32 -7.12 6.74
CA LEU A 105 13.30 -6.22 6.15
C LEU A 105 14.37 -7.06 5.46
N LEU A 106 14.29 -7.16 4.14
CA LEU A 106 15.09 -8.08 3.33
C LEU A 106 16.44 -7.49 2.93
N ARG A 107 16.48 -6.16 2.77
CA ARG A 107 17.67 -5.40 2.35
C ARG A 107 17.66 -4.03 2.97
N ALA A 108 18.84 -3.46 3.18
CA ALA A 108 18.99 -2.05 3.54
C ALA A 108 18.38 -1.17 2.42
N ALA A 109 17.41 -0.35 2.79
CA ALA A 109 16.71 0.53 1.88
C ALA A 109 17.48 1.86 1.77
N ARG A 110 17.99 2.16 0.59
CA ARG A 110 18.67 3.42 0.25
C ARG A 110 18.39 3.77 -1.20
N GLY A 111 17.95 4.99 -1.45
CA GLY A 111 17.57 5.48 -2.77
C GLY A 111 16.89 6.83 -2.67
N ILE A 112 16.17 7.20 -3.71
CA ILE A 112 15.43 8.48 -3.79
C ILE A 112 13.92 8.29 -3.60
N GLU A 113 13.42 7.06 -3.78
CA GLU A 113 11.99 6.77 -3.65
C GLU A 113 11.76 5.36 -3.06
N LEU A 114 10.73 5.24 -2.22
CA LEU A 114 10.08 3.96 -1.92
C LEU A 114 8.82 3.83 -2.77
N ARG A 115 8.61 2.66 -3.36
CA ARG A 115 7.33 2.25 -3.94
C ARG A 115 6.76 1.07 -3.16
N CYS A 116 5.47 1.09 -2.94
CA CYS A 116 4.75 -0.02 -2.32
C CYS A 116 3.65 -0.52 -3.26
N VAL A 117 3.56 -1.84 -3.36
CA VAL A 117 2.46 -2.54 -4.04
C VAL A 117 1.80 -3.43 -3.02
N SER A 118 0.53 -3.19 -2.73
CA SER A 118 -0.26 -4.01 -1.81
C SER A 118 -1.38 -4.72 -2.54
N ARG A 119 -1.57 -6.01 -2.22
CA ARG A 119 -2.61 -6.86 -2.80
C ARG A 119 -3.35 -7.61 -1.71
N VAL A 120 -4.68 -7.61 -1.81
CA VAL A 120 -5.52 -8.45 -0.98
C VAL A 120 -5.38 -9.91 -1.44
N LEU A 121 -4.94 -10.78 -0.52
CA LEU A 121 -4.81 -12.22 -0.75
C LEU A 121 -6.10 -12.96 -0.43
N LYS A 122 -6.78 -12.52 0.63
CA LYS A 122 -8.04 -13.12 1.10
C LYS A 122 -9.01 -12.01 1.50
N PRO A 123 -10.01 -11.69 0.67
CA PRO A 123 -11.13 -10.87 1.08
C PRO A 123 -11.99 -11.65 2.09
N GLY A 124 -12.40 -10.99 3.16
CA GLY A 124 -13.23 -11.59 4.19
C GLY A 124 -14.23 -10.59 4.77
N ARG A 125 -15.32 -11.08 5.30
CA ARG A 125 -16.39 -10.22 5.86
C ARG A 125 -15.98 -9.53 7.16
N THR A 126 -15.12 -10.15 7.96
CA THR A 126 -14.65 -9.61 9.25
C THR A 126 -13.15 -9.31 9.25
N LEU A 127 -12.38 -10.11 8.53
CA LEU A 127 -10.93 -9.96 8.41
C LEU A 127 -10.51 -10.09 6.94
N ILE A 128 -9.67 -9.19 6.50
CA ILE A 128 -9.01 -9.21 5.20
C ILE A 128 -7.51 -9.43 5.43
N VAL A 129 -6.91 -10.28 4.61
CA VAL A 129 -5.45 -10.49 4.62
C VAL A 129 -4.88 -9.94 3.33
N ALA A 130 -3.87 -9.10 3.46
CA ALA A 130 -3.15 -8.50 2.34
C ALA A 130 -1.65 -8.70 2.48
N GLU A 131 -0.95 -8.62 1.36
CA GLU A 131 0.51 -8.50 1.34
C GLU A 131 0.93 -7.14 0.81
N SER A 132 2.08 -6.66 1.25
CA SER A 132 2.72 -5.44 0.74
C SER A 132 4.15 -5.73 0.36
N GLU A 133 4.54 -5.35 -0.85
CA GLU A 133 5.90 -5.41 -1.35
C GLU A 133 6.44 -4.00 -1.48
N ILE A 134 7.58 -3.74 -0.82
CA ILE A 134 8.22 -2.43 -0.84
C ILE A 134 9.52 -2.51 -1.63
N TYR A 135 9.63 -1.62 -2.57
CA TYR A 135 10.79 -1.43 -3.43
C TYR A 135 11.46 -0.09 -3.13
N CYS A 136 12.77 -0.08 -3.17
CA CYS A 136 13.56 1.14 -3.03
C CYS A 136 14.54 1.23 -4.18
N GLY A 137 14.69 2.43 -4.76
CA GLY A 137 15.57 2.62 -5.88
C GLY A 137 15.81 4.07 -6.22
N ASP A 138 16.50 4.24 -7.33
CA ASP A 138 16.86 5.48 -7.98
C ASP A 138 16.76 5.32 -9.51
N GLU A 139 17.32 6.26 -10.26
CA GLU A 139 17.32 6.23 -11.74
C GLU A 139 18.01 4.99 -12.32
N ALA A 140 18.91 4.36 -11.57
CA ALA A 140 19.64 3.15 -12.02
C ALA A 140 18.80 1.87 -11.85
N GLY A 141 17.72 1.91 -11.09
CA GLY A 141 16.80 0.81 -10.88
C GLY A 141 16.30 0.68 -9.44
N GLU A 142 15.39 -0.24 -9.24
CA GLU A 142 14.80 -0.52 -7.93
C GLU A 142 14.92 -2.00 -7.57
N ARG A 143 14.87 -2.28 -6.26
CA ARG A 143 14.86 -3.64 -5.73
C ARG A 143 13.92 -3.75 -4.53
N MET A 144 13.36 -4.94 -4.33
CA MET A 144 12.54 -5.21 -3.15
C MET A 144 13.40 -5.11 -1.89
N VAL A 145 13.01 -4.26 -0.97
CA VAL A 145 13.71 -4.03 0.32
C VAL A 145 12.97 -4.63 1.49
N SER A 146 11.65 -4.73 1.41
CA SER A 146 10.85 -5.39 2.45
C SER A 146 9.56 -5.98 1.88
N LYS A 147 9.01 -6.95 2.63
CA LYS A 147 7.70 -7.55 2.37
C LYS A 147 6.94 -7.69 3.67
N ALA A 148 5.66 -7.35 3.66
CA ALA A 148 4.78 -7.44 4.82
C ALA A 148 3.54 -8.29 4.53
N MET A 149 3.04 -8.93 5.60
CA MET A 149 1.69 -9.48 5.67
C MET A 149 0.88 -8.60 6.62
N VAL A 150 -0.31 -8.20 6.20
CA VAL A 150 -1.17 -7.28 6.95
C VAL A 150 -2.54 -7.90 7.14
N THR A 151 -2.99 -7.98 8.39
CA THR A 151 -4.34 -8.39 8.75
C THR A 151 -5.16 -7.16 9.09
N LEU A 152 -6.30 -7.02 8.45
CA LEU A 152 -7.16 -5.85 8.51
C LEU A 152 -8.55 -6.25 8.97
N ALA A 153 -9.09 -5.57 9.97
CA ALA A 153 -10.45 -5.77 10.44
C ALA A 153 -11.44 -4.92 9.63
N VAL A 154 -12.54 -5.52 9.23
CA VAL A 154 -13.70 -4.83 8.66
C VAL A 154 -14.65 -4.47 9.80
N VAL A 155 -14.90 -3.18 9.98
CA VAL A 155 -15.74 -2.67 11.07
C VAL A 155 -16.81 -1.72 10.53
N PRO A 156 -17.97 -1.57 11.21
CA PRO A 156 -18.93 -0.54 10.85
C PRO A 156 -18.29 0.87 10.93
N LYS A 157 -18.57 1.70 9.95
CA LYS A 157 -18.14 3.11 9.96
C LYS A 157 -18.86 3.83 11.11
N ARG A 158 -18.11 4.52 11.95
CA ARG A 158 -18.72 5.34 13.02
C ARG A 158 -19.45 6.52 12.38
N PRO A 159 -20.68 6.86 12.84
CA PRO A 159 -21.29 8.12 12.47
C PRO A 159 -20.37 9.25 12.91
N GLY A 160 -20.10 10.19 12.00
CA GLY A 160 -19.32 11.41 12.27
C GLY A 160 -20.04 12.38 13.17
#